data_85af1950a2e29cf1a1fd93f4aec3a8df
#
_entry.id   85af1950a2e29cf1a1fd93f4aec3a8df
#
_cell.length_a   1.000
_cell.length_b   1.000
_cell.length_c   1.000
_cell.angle_alpha   90.00
_cell.angle_beta   90.00
_cell.angle_gamma   90.00
#
_symmetry.space_group_name_H-M   'P 1'
#
loop_
_entity.id
_entity.type
_entity.pdbx_description
1 polymer ?
#
loop_
_entity_poly.entity_id
_entity_poly.type
_entity_poly.pdbx_seq_one_letter_code
_entity_poly.pdbx_strand_id
1 'polypeptide(L)'
;VRELNDSCRLELRPDFQRKEVWSKAAQIMLIDTIIKGIPIPKVYIKSIIRDGNTYRVVIDGQQRLTAILKFVKNELALKKPYIGEHQDKKFSELPPEVQNQILRYKIDINEIFNPTDEEIRDLYSRVNKYTVQLNKQELRRADFPGDFIHLAEELSENKFFEEAKIFSVKQRRRMLDVEYIEELLTIILKGIQ
;
A
#
# COMPACT_ATOMS: atom_id res chain seq x y z
N VAL A 1 -1.58 -3.02 -19.34
CA VAL A 1 -2.28 -1.96 -18.58
C VAL A 1 -2.28 -0.65 -19.38
N ARG A 2 -1.12 -0.16 -19.84
CA ARG A 2 -1.04 1.11 -20.58
C ARG A 2 -1.91 1.07 -21.86
N GLU A 3 -1.76 0.08 -22.71
CA GLU A 3 -2.55 -0.08 -23.95
C GLU A 3 -4.06 -0.15 -23.68
N LEU A 4 -4.47 -0.86 -22.62
CA LEU A 4 -5.88 -0.95 -22.21
C LEU A 4 -6.43 0.39 -21.71
N ASN A 5 -5.61 1.16 -21.00
CA ASN A 5 -5.99 2.50 -20.54
C ASN A 5 -6.07 3.48 -21.72
N ASP A 6 -5.11 3.44 -22.64
CA ASP A 6 -5.06 4.33 -23.78
C ASP A 6 -6.17 4.03 -24.81
N SER A 7 -6.66 2.77 -24.87
CA SER A 7 -7.82 2.36 -25.68
C SER A 7 -9.18 2.58 -25.01
N CYS A 8 -9.24 3.24 -23.85
CA CYS A 8 -10.45 3.44 -23.02
C CYS A 8 -11.18 2.14 -22.64
N ARG A 9 -10.48 1.00 -22.66
CA ARG A 9 -11.03 -0.32 -22.29
C ARG A 9 -10.73 -0.71 -20.84
N LEU A 10 -10.04 0.15 -20.11
CA LEU A 10 -9.76 0.01 -18.68
C LEU A 10 -10.34 1.20 -17.92
N GLU A 11 -11.36 0.94 -17.13
CA GLU A 11 -11.97 1.91 -16.22
C GLU A 11 -11.31 1.80 -14.85
N LEU A 12 -10.63 2.88 -14.44
CA LEU A 12 -9.90 2.95 -13.16
C LEU A 12 -10.76 3.49 -12.00
N ARG A 13 -11.92 4.08 -12.29
CA ARG A 13 -12.78 4.73 -11.28
C ARG A 13 -14.23 4.31 -11.46
N PRO A 14 -14.68 3.20 -10.87
CA PRO A 14 -16.10 2.93 -10.81
C PRO A 14 -16.80 3.93 -9.87
N ASP A 15 -18.02 4.34 -10.24
CA ASP A 15 -18.82 5.43 -9.63
C ASP A 15 -19.09 5.28 -8.12
N PHE A 16 -18.96 4.08 -7.57
CA PHE A 16 -19.29 3.75 -6.19
C PHE A 16 -18.09 3.78 -5.21
N GLN A 17 -16.87 4.12 -5.69
CA GLN A 17 -15.69 4.17 -4.82
C GLN A 17 -15.41 5.55 -4.24
N ARG A 18 -15.10 5.58 -2.93
CA ARG A 18 -14.71 6.80 -2.24
C ARG A 18 -13.44 7.40 -2.84
N LYS A 19 -13.37 8.74 -2.87
CA LYS A 19 -12.24 9.52 -3.35
C LYS A 19 -11.04 9.51 -2.39
N GLU A 20 -10.64 8.37 -1.86
CA GLU A 20 -9.37 8.29 -1.16
C GLU A 20 -8.24 8.26 -2.18
N VAL A 21 -7.60 9.38 -2.33
CA VAL A 21 -6.44 9.49 -3.24
C VAL A 21 -5.18 9.29 -2.41
N TRP A 22 -4.37 8.32 -2.81
CA TRP A 22 -3.07 8.11 -2.20
C TRP A 22 -2.25 9.41 -2.19
N SER A 23 -1.56 9.66 -1.07
CA SER A 23 -0.60 10.75 -1.00
C SER A 23 0.48 10.59 -2.08
N LYS A 24 1.08 11.68 -2.51
CA LYS A 24 2.23 11.61 -3.43
C LYS A 24 3.35 10.72 -2.90
N ALA A 25 3.58 10.76 -1.59
CA ALA A 25 4.56 9.90 -0.92
C ALA A 25 4.26 8.41 -1.14
N ALA A 26 3.00 7.97 -0.93
CA ALA A 26 2.60 6.58 -1.15
C ALA A 26 2.75 6.16 -2.63
N GLN A 27 2.41 7.05 -3.57
CA GLN A 27 2.60 6.81 -5.00
C GLN A 27 4.08 6.61 -5.34
N ILE A 28 4.96 7.46 -4.80
CA ILE A 28 6.41 7.39 -5.01
C ILE A 28 6.99 6.10 -4.43
N MET A 29 6.61 5.71 -3.22
CA MET A 29 7.09 4.47 -2.59
C MET A 29 6.64 3.21 -3.34
N LEU A 30 5.47 3.24 -4.00
CA LEU A 30 5.09 2.18 -4.91
C LEU A 30 6.05 2.07 -6.10
N ILE A 31 6.45 3.19 -6.70
CA ILE A 31 7.40 3.19 -7.82
C ILE A 31 8.78 2.68 -7.36
N ASP A 32 9.24 3.06 -6.17
CA ASP A 32 10.45 2.51 -5.56
C ASP A 32 10.38 0.98 -5.42
N THR A 33 9.24 0.46 -4.94
CA THR A 33 8.97 -0.99 -4.84
C THR A 33 9.11 -1.68 -6.20
N ILE A 34 8.59 -1.08 -7.26
CA ILE A 34 8.67 -1.60 -8.63
C ILE A 34 10.11 -1.55 -9.17
N ILE A 35 10.84 -0.46 -8.93
CA ILE A 35 12.25 -0.32 -9.32
C ILE A 35 13.10 -1.39 -8.63
N LYS A 36 12.79 -1.74 -7.38
CA LYS A 36 13.46 -2.82 -6.63
C LYS A 36 13.02 -4.23 -7.06
N GLY A 37 12.06 -4.35 -7.96
CA GLY A 37 11.53 -5.66 -8.40
C GLY A 37 10.74 -6.40 -7.34
N ILE A 38 10.31 -5.72 -6.27
CA ILE A 38 9.55 -6.32 -5.17
C ILE A 38 8.09 -6.51 -5.61
N PRO A 39 7.48 -7.70 -5.38
CA PRO A 39 6.09 -7.95 -5.74
C PRO A 39 5.11 -7.00 -5.04
N ILE A 40 4.13 -6.51 -5.78
CA ILE A 40 3.01 -5.73 -5.24
C ILE A 40 1.75 -6.61 -5.10
N PRO A 41 0.81 -6.25 -4.22
CA PRO A 41 -0.45 -6.98 -4.10
C PRO A 41 -1.21 -7.06 -5.43
N LYS A 42 -1.90 -8.18 -5.64
CA LYS A 42 -2.70 -8.44 -6.84
C LYS A 42 -3.74 -7.36 -7.09
N VAL A 43 -4.02 -7.11 -8.37
CA VAL A 43 -5.10 -6.23 -8.81
C VAL A 43 -6.32 -7.07 -9.15
N TYR A 44 -7.50 -6.64 -8.74
CA TYR A 44 -8.76 -7.29 -9.08
C TYR A 44 -9.51 -6.46 -10.11
N ILE A 45 -9.92 -7.10 -11.20
CA ILE A 45 -10.69 -6.47 -12.26
C ILE A 45 -11.94 -7.29 -12.58
N LYS A 46 -13.03 -6.61 -12.94
CA LYS A 46 -14.15 -7.25 -13.62
C LYS A 46 -14.07 -6.99 -15.12
N SER A 47 -14.37 -7.99 -15.89
CA SER A 47 -14.50 -7.89 -17.34
C SER A 47 -15.95 -8.08 -17.74
N ILE A 48 -16.46 -7.12 -18.50
CA ILE A 48 -17.83 -7.13 -19.04
C ILE A 48 -17.78 -7.02 -20.55
N ILE A 49 -18.66 -7.74 -21.23
CA ILE A 49 -18.79 -7.66 -22.68
C ILE A 49 -19.95 -6.70 -23.00
N ARG A 50 -19.64 -5.65 -23.75
CA ARG A 50 -20.64 -4.71 -24.31
C ARG A 50 -20.34 -4.52 -25.79
N ASP A 51 -21.34 -4.67 -26.64
CA ASP A 51 -21.23 -4.47 -28.10
C ASP A 51 -20.06 -5.24 -28.75
N GLY A 52 -19.84 -6.49 -28.31
CA GLY A 52 -18.74 -7.34 -28.81
C GLY A 52 -17.36 -6.96 -28.32
N ASN A 53 -17.22 -5.94 -27.45
CA ASN A 53 -15.94 -5.51 -26.87
C ASN A 53 -15.88 -5.84 -25.39
N THR A 54 -14.67 -6.20 -24.93
CA THR A 54 -14.42 -6.44 -23.51
C THR A 54 -13.96 -5.15 -22.84
N TYR A 55 -14.72 -4.71 -21.84
CA TYR A 55 -14.38 -3.60 -20.94
C TYR A 55 -13.94 -4.14 -19.60
N ARG A 56 -12.87 -3.56 -19.06
CA ARG A 56 -12.29 -3.95 -17.78
C ARG A 56 -12.45 -2.84 -16.77
N VAL A 57 -13.06 -3.15 -15.64
CA VAL A 57 -13.26 -2.19 -14.54
C VAL A 57 -12.44 -2.66 -13.35
N VAL A 58 -11.58 -1.79 -12.83
CA VAL A 58 -10.74 -2.11 -11.69
C VAL A 58 -11.56 -2.11 -10.41
N ILE A 59 -11.58 -3.26 -9.73
CA ILE A 59 -12.25 -3.45 -8.44
C ILE A 59 -11.30 -3.04 -7.30
N ASP A 60 -10.10 -3.60 -7.26
CA ASP A 60 -9.05 -3.23 -6.30
C ASP A 60 -7.72 -3.01 -7.02
N GLY A 61 -6.89 -2.11 -6.48
CA GLY A 61 -5.61 -1.73 -7.06
C GLY A 61 -5.65 -0.46 -7.91
N GLN A 62 -6.74 0.30 -7.91
CA GLN A 62 -6.88 1.55 -8.67
C GLN A 62 -5.77 2.55 -8.38
N GLN A 63 -5.47 2.79 -7.10
CA GLN A 63 -4.44 3.75 -6.71
C GLN A 63 -3.05 3.30 -7.19
N ARG A 64 -2.78 1.99 -7.14
CA ARG A 64 -1.55 1.38 -7.65
C ARG A 64 -1.41 1.57 -9.16
N LEU A 65 -2.43 1.20 -9.92
CA LEU A 65 -2.42 1.39 -11.38
C LEU A 65 -2.34 2.87 -11.77
N THR A 66 -3.07 3.73 -11.07
CA THR A 66 -3.03 5.18 -11.30
C THR A 66 -1.61 5.75 -11.05
N ALA A 67 -0.95 5.36 -9.97
CA ALA A 67 0.41 5.81 -9.67
C ALA A 67 1.41 5.35 -10.74
N ILE A 68 1.34 4.09 -11.17
CA ILE A 68 2.18 3.54 -12.24
C ILE A 68 1.97 4.30 -13.56
N LEU A 69 0.72 4.51 -13.95
CA LEU A 69 0.40 5.22 -15.18
C LEU A 69 0.86 6.69 -15.14
N LYS A 70 0.65 7.39 -14.02
CA LYS A 70 1.15 8.76 -13.83
C LYS A 70 2.67 8.82 -13.95
N PHE A 71 3.38 7.87 -13.36
CA PHE A 71 4.84 7.85 -13.44
C PHE A 71 5.31 7.64 -14.88
N VAL A 72 4.78 6.63 -15.58
CA VAL A 72 5.13 6.33 -16.98
C VAL A 72 4.77 7.48 -17.92
N LYS A 73 3.72 8.27 -17.60
CA LYS A 73 3.33 9.49 -18.35
C LYS A 73 4.13 10.74 -17.94
N ASN A 74 5.15 10.63 -17.10
CA ASN A 74 5.95 11.74 -16.56
C ASN A 74 5.17 12.77 -15.71
N GLU A 75 4.03 12.38 -15.17
CA GLU A 75 3.21 13.22 -14.27
C GLU A 75 3.66 13.14 -12.81
N LEU A 76 4.54 12.18 -12.47
CA LEU A 76 5.09 11.94 -11.15
C LEU A 76 6.63 11.87 -11.25
N ALA A 77 7.34 12.47 -10.29
CA ALA A 77 8.79 12.37 -10.14
C ALA A 77 9.15 11.67 -8.83
N LEU A 78 10.31 11.03 -8.77
CA LEU A 78 10.84 10.30 -7.60
C LEU A 78 11.35 11.25 -6.51
N LYS A 79 10.46 12.07 -5.95
CA LYS A 79 10.78 12.98 -4.84
C LYS A 79 10.81 12.23 -3.49
N LYS A 80 11.20 12.93 -2.41
CA LYS A 80 11.05 12.37 -1.04
C LYS A 80 9.64 11.81 -0.82
N PRO A 81 9.47 10.63 -0.20
CA PRO A 81 10.45 9.88 0.59
C PRO A 81 11.42 8.97 -0.18
N TYR A 82 11.37 8.90 -1.52
CA TYR A 82 12.37 8.14 -2.27
C TYR A 82 13.78 8.71 -1.98
N ILE A 83 14.69 7.81 -1.61
CA ILE A 83 16.11 8.10 -1.42
C ILE A 83 16.90 7.11 -2.26
N GLY A 84 17.56 7.59 -3.31
CA GLY A 84 18.33 6.73 -4.20
C GLY A 84 18.88 7.50 -5.41
N GLU A 85 19.57 6.78 -6.27
CA GLU A 85 20.28 7.30 -7.44
C GLU A 85 19.38 8.06 -8.43
N HIS A 86 18.08 7.76 -8.43
CA HIS A 86 17.11 8.34 -9.35
C HIS A 86 16.24 9.43 -8.73
N GLN A 87 16.68 10.00 -7.59
CA GLN A 87 15.95 11.07 -6.92
C GLN A 87 15.67 12.24 -7.87
N ASP A 88 14.46 12.81 -7.74
CA ASP A 88 13.91 13.91 -8.54
C ASP A 88 13.67 13.61 -10.02
N LYS A 89 14.04 12.42 -10.53
CA LYS A 89 13.82 12.03 -11.91
C LYS A 89 12.39 11.61 -12.19
N LYS A 90 11.93 11.92 -13.40
CA LYS A 90 10.72 11.36 -14.02
C LYS A 90 11.08 10.10 -14.80
N PHE A 91 10.07 9.36 -15.27
CA PHE A 91 10.27 8.11 -16.00
C PHE A 91 11.18 8.27 -17.23
N SER A 92 10.97 9.30 -18.04
CA SER A 92 11.79 9.55 -19.25
C SER A 92 13.23 9.95 -18.96
N GLU A 93 13.53 10.35 -17.72
CA GLU A 93 14.87 10.78 -17.29
C GLU A 93 15.66 9.63 -16.63
N LEU A 94 15.04 8.46 -16.49
CA LEU A 94 15.69 7.26 -15.96
C LEU A 94 16.61 6.62 -17.02
N PRO A 95 17.65 5.88 -16.60
CA PRO A 95 18.43 5.04 -17.50
C PRO A 95 17.54 4.06 -18.27
N PRO A 96 17.85 3.73 -19.55
CA PRO A 96 17.05 2.82 -20.37
C PRO A 96 16.80 1.45 -19.72
N GLU A 97 17.77 0.93 -18.98
CA GLU A 97 17.67 -0.34 -18.27
C GLU A 97 16.57 -0.29 -17.21
N VAL A 98 16.52 0.79 -16.44
CA VAL A 98 15.52 0.99 -15.37
C VAL A 98 14.13 1.22 -15.98
N GLN A 99 14.04 1.99 -17.07
CA GLN A 99 12.79 2.16 -17.82
C GLN A 99 12.27 0.80 -18.29
N ASN A 100 13.13 -0.02 -18.90
CA ASN A 100 12.79 -1.36 -19.38
C ASN A 100 12.37 -2.29 -18.23
N GLN A 101 13.03 -2.21 -17.09
CA GLN A 101 12.66 -2.98 -15.90
C GLN A 101 11.24 -2.63 -15.43
N ILE A 102 10.91 -1.34 -15.36
CA ILE A 102 9.58 -0.86 -14.98
C ILE A 102 8.52 -1.32 -16.00
N LEU A 103 8.80 -1.21 -17.30
CA LEU A 103 7.88 -1.61 -18.37
C LEU A 103 7.64 -3.12 -18.42
N ARG A 104 8.63 -3.92 -18.01
CA ARG A 104 8.54 -5.40 -17.95
C ARG A 104 8.04 -5.91 -16.61
N TYR A 105 7.81 -5.02 -15.64
CA TYR A 105 7.32 -5.42 -14.32
C TYR A 105 5.96 -6.12 -14.44
N LYS A 106 5.87 -7.32 -13.87
CA LYS A 106 4.66 -8.15 -13.92
C LYS A 106 3.71 -7.76 -12.80
N ILE A 107 2.49 -7.42 -13.16
CA ILE A 107 1.40 -7.16 -12.22
C ILE A 107 0.47 -8.35 -12.25
N ASP A 108 0.29 -9.01 -11.11
CA ASP A 108 -0.66 -10.11 -10.99
C ASP A 108 -2.09 -9.55 -11.00
N ILE A 109 -2.91 -10.06 -11.91
CA ILE A 109 -4.30 -9.63 -12.08
C ILE A 109 -5.23 -10.82 -11.89
N ASN A 110 -6.21 -10.69 -10.99
CA ASN A 110 -7.34 -11.59 -10.89
C ASN A 110 -8.51 -10.98 -11.68
N GLU A 111 -8.88 -11.62 -12.79
CA GLU A 111 -9.95 -11.19 -13.67
C GLU A 111 -11.22 -12.02 -13.40
N ILE A 112 -12.35 -11.34 -13.20
CA ILE A 112 -13.65 -11.95 -12.96
C ILE A 112 -14.57 -11.57 -14.13
N PHE A 113 -15.10 -12.58 -14.80
CA PHE A 113 -15.91 -12.37 -16.01
C PHE A 113 -17.40 -12.27 -15.67
N ASN A 114 -18.04 -11.20 -16.16
CA ASN A 114 -19.48 -10.93 -16.01
C ASN A 114 -20.02 -11.17 -14.59
N PRO A 115 -19.35 -10.70 -13.52
CA PRO A 115 -19.85 -10.89 -12.17
C PRO A 115 -21.12 -10.08 -11.95
N THR A 116 -22.00 -10.60 -11.09
CA THR A 116 -23.15 -9.86 -10.58
C THR A 116 -22.70 -8.76 -9.62
N ASP A 117 -23.55 -7.77 -9.39
CA ASP A 117 -23.25 -6.71 -8.41
C ASP A 117 -23.13 -7.25 -6.97
N GLU A 118 -23.82 -8.37 -6.66
CA GLU A 118 -23.71 -9.04 -5.37
C GLU A 118 -22.36 -9.70 -5.19
N GLU A 119 -21.86 -10.44 -6.18
CA GLU A 119 -20.54 -11.06 -6.18
C GLU A 119 -19.42 -10.00 -6.05
N ILE A 120 -19.59 -8.84 -6.70
CA ILE A 120 -18.64 -7.73 -6.56
C ILE A 120 -18.65 -7.18 -5.15
N ARG A 121 -19.82 -6.95 -4.52
CA ARG A 121 -19.91 -6.47 -3.13
C ARG A 121 -19.31 -7.46 -2.13
N ASP A 122 -19.56 -8.76 -2.34
CA ASP A 122 -18.97 -9.81 -1.50
C ASP A 122 -17.45 -9.83 -1.65
N LEU A 123 -16.91 -9.76 -2.87
CA LEU A 123 -15.48 -9.65 -3.11
C LEU A 123 -14.86 -8.44 -2.41
N TYR A 124 -15.49 -7.25 -2.54
CA TYR A 124 -15.04 -6.04 -1.84
C TYR A 124 -14.99 -6.22 -0.33
N SER A 125 -16.06 -6.77 0.22
CA SER A 125 -16.15 -7.05 1.65
C SER A 125 -15.02 -7.97 2.09
N ARG A 126 -14.74 -9.03 1.34
CA ARG A 126 -13.68 -9.99 1.66
C ARG A 126 -12.29 -9.40 1.49
N VAL A 127 -11.98 -8.77 0.35
CA VAL A 127 -10.66 -8.16 0.10
C VAL A 127 -10.34 -7.14 1.18
N ASN A 128 -11.28 -6.24 1.51
CA ASN A 128 -11.06 -5.23 2.55
C ASN A 128 -11.03 -5.80 3.98
N LYS A 129 -11.87 -6.82 4.27
CA LYS A 129 -11.97 -7.42 5.60
C LYS A 129 -10.75 -8.26 5.97
N TYR A 130 -10.13 -8.90 4.99
CA TYR A 130 -8.97 -9.78 5.20
C TYR A 130 -7.64 -9.09 4.93
N THR A 131 -7.64 -7.87 4.36
CA THR A 131 -6.45 -7.04 4.28
C THR A 131 -6.25 -6.33 5.61
N VAL A 132 -5.53 -6.99 6.51
CA VAL A 132 -5.12 -6.37 7.77
C VAL A 132 -4.12 -5.26 7.44
N GLN A 133 -4.58 -4.01 7.49
CA GLN A 133 -3.67 -2.87 7.40
C GLN A 133 -2.76 -2.87 8.63
N LEU A 134 -1.46 -2.85 8.40
CA LEU A 134 -0.50 -2.64 9.47
C LEU A 134 -0.79 -1.28 10.13
N ASN A 135 -0.83 -1.26 11.46
CA ASN A 135 -0.95 0.00 12.20
C ASN A 135 0.40 0.74 12.21
N LYS A 136 0.41 1.96 12.74
CA LYS A 136 1.63 2.79 12.80
C LYS A 136 2.76 2.12 13.57
N GLN A 137 2.44 1.36 14.61
CA GLN A 137 3.41 0.68 15.46
C GLN A 137 4.02 -0.53 14.76
N GLU A 138 3.19 -1.35 14.09
CA GLU A 138 3.67 -2.46 13.28
C GLU A 138 4.59 -1.99 12.14
N LEU A 139 4.30 -0.82 11.54
CA LEU A 139 5.16 -0.18 10.55
C LEU A 139 6.46 0.34 11.15
N ARG A 140 6.41 1.03 12.32
CA ARG A 140 7.61 1.51 13.02
C ARG A 140 8.56 0.37 13.35
N ARG A 141 8.04 -0.75 13.84
CA ARG A 141 8.85 -1.95 14.13
C ARG A 141 9.58 -2.47 12.88
N ALA A 142 8.90 -2.47 11.74
CA ALA A 142 9.48 -2.93 10.48
C ALA A 142 10.53 -1.96 9.92
N ASP A 143 10.27 -0.65 10.01
CA ASP A 143 11.10 0.39 9.39
C ASP A 143 12.31 0.78 10.25
N PHE A 144 12.22 0.67 11.57
CA PHE A 144 13.22 1.13 12.52
C PHE A 144 13.56 0.06 13.59
N PRO A 145 14.00 -1.15 13.19
CA PRO A 145 14.42 -2.14 14.17
C PRO A 145 15.65 -1.63 14.94
N GLY A 146 15.61 -1.71 16.29
CA GLY A 146 16.72 -1.25 17.12
C GLY A 146 16.43 -1.46 18.61
N ASP A 147 17.47 -1.18 19.45
CA ASP A 147 17.45 -1.44 20.88
C ASP A 147 16.29 -0.75 21.61
N PHE A 148 15.87 0.43 21.15
CA PHE A 148 14.73 1.14 21.73
C PHE A 148 13.41 0.37 21.58
N ILE A 149 13.15 -0.19 20.40
CA ILE A 149 11.94 -1.00 20.16
C ILE A 149 12.03 -2.32 20.91
N HIS A 150 13.19 -2.98 20.91
CA HIS A 150 13.39 -4.22 21.66
C HIS A 150 13.17 -4.02 23.18
N LEU A 151 13.68 -2.91 23.73
CA LEU A 151 13.42 -2.57 25.13
C LEU A 151 11.93 -2.33 25.40
N ALA A 152 11.25 -1.64 24.50
CA ALA A 152 9.80 -1.40 24.65
C ALA A 152 9.00 -2.70 24.58
N GLU A 153 9.37 -3.62 23.69
CA GLU A 153 8.77 -4.97 23.60
C GLU A 153 8.99 -5.75 24.89
N GLU A 154 10.23 -5.81 25.38
CA GLU A 154 10.57 -6.51 26.64
C GLU A 154 9.79 -5.94 27.84
N LEU A 155 9.73 -4.62 27.97
CA LEU A 155 8.98 -3.96 29.04
C LEU A 155 7.47 -4.19 28.93
N SER A 156 6.91 -4.28 27.72
CA SER A 156 5.47 -4.53 27.51
C SER A 156 5.05 -5.93 27.97
N GLU A 157 5.97 -6.89 28.02
CA GLU A 157 5.73 -8.26 28.53
C GLU A 157 5.74 -8.35 30.06
N ASN A 158 5.98 -7.24 30.79
CA ASN A 158 5.97 -7.24 32.23
C ASN A 158 4.60 -7.68 32.77
N LYS A 159 4.61 -8.63 33.71
CA LYS A 159 3.39 -9.21 34.35
C LYS A 159 2.46 -8.16 34.95
N PHE A 160 2.99 -7.02 35.37
CA PHE A 160 2.21 -5.89 35.86
C PHE A 160 1.10 -5.48 34.89
N PHE A 161 1.39 -5.38 33.58
CA PHE A 161 0.40 -4.97 32.58
C PHE A 161 -0.67 -6.03 32.36
N GLU A 162 -0.33 -7.30 32.57
CA GLU A 162 -1.27 -8.41 32.49
C GLU A 162 -2.18 -8.45 33.70
N GLU A 163 -1.63 -8.37 34.91
CA GLU A 163 -2.36 -8.37 36.17
C GLU A 163 -3.27 -7.15 36.32
N ALA A 164 -2.78 -5.99 35.94
CA ALA A 164 -3.54 -4.73 35.95
C ALA A 164 -4.59 -4.64 34.84
N LYS A 165 -4.63 -5.57 33.87
CA LYS A 165 -5.56 -5.62 32.72
C LYS A 165 -5.64 -4.31 31.93
N ILE A 166 -4.51 -3.60 31.82
CA ILE A 166 -4.43 -2.30 31.14
C ILE A 166 -4.73 -2.45 29.65
N PHE A 167 -4.27 -3.56 29.04
CA PHE A 167 -4.46 -3.83 27.62
C PHE A 167 -5.31 -5.07 27.40
N SER A 168 -6.29 -4.95 26.49
CA SER A 168 -7.04 -6.10 25.98
C SER A 168 -6.20 -6.96 25.06
N VAL A 169 -6.58 -8.23 24.87
CA VAL A 169 -5.91 -9.15 23.91
C VAL A 169 -5.87 -8.56 22.49
N LYS A 170 -6.92 -7.82 22.07
CA LYS A 170 -6.98 -7.17 20.78
C LYS A 170 -5.95 -6.03 20.66
N GLN A 171 -5.74 -5.26 21.71
CA GLN A 171 -4.76 -4.17 21.75
C GLN A 171 -3.33 -4.73 21.71
N ARG A 172 -3.03 -5.78 22.47
CA ARG A 172 -1.73 -6.46 22.45
C ARG A 172 -1.41 -7.04 21.07
N ARG A 173 -2.39 -7.71 20.41
CA ARG A 173 -2.22 -8.19 19.02
C ARG A 173 -1.89 -7.09 18.03
N ARG A 174 -2.21 -5.85 18.32
CA ARG A 174 -1.95 -4.66 17.51
C ARG A 174 -0.76 -3.84 18.04
N MET A 175 0.03 -4.38 18.99
CA MET A 175 1.20 -3.75 19.58
C MET A 175 0.92 -2.37 20.22
N LEU A 176 -0.30 -2.12 20.69
CA LEU A 176 -0.64 -0.85 21.35
C LEU A 176 -0.07 -0.77 22.77
N ASP A 177 0.27 -1.89 23.39
CA ASP A 177 1.05 -1.99 24.61
C ASP A 177 2.50 -1.54 24.38
N VAL A 178 3.12 -1.99 23.31
CA VAL A 178 4.48 -1.56 22.92
C VAL A 178 4.49 -0.06 22.60
N GLU A 179 3.51 0.44 21.83
CA GLU A 179 3.37 1.87 21.53
C GLU A 179 3.28 2.72 22.81
N TYR A 180 2.52 2.29 23.80
CA TYR A 180 2.41 2.95 25.08
C TYR A 180 3.76 3.00 25.84
N ILE A 181 4.51 1.90 25.85
CA ILE A 181 5.85 1.87 26.47
C ILE A 181 6.83 2.78 25.73
N GLU A 182 6.81 2.83 24.41
CA GLU A 182 7.65 3.75 23.62
C GLU A 182 7.36 5.21 23.96
N GLU A 183 6.07 5.57 24.13
CA GLU A 183 5.70 6.92 24.56
C GLU A 183 6.25 7.23 25.94
N LEU A 184 6.10 6.31 26.92
CA LEU A 184 6.67 6.48 28.25
C LEU A 184 8.20 6.62 28.24
N LEU A 185 8.90 5.74 27.51
CA LEU A 185 10.36 5.82 27.37
C LEU A 185 10.77 7.14 26.72
N THR A 186 10.03 7.61 25.74
CA THR A 186 10.31 8.90 25.08
C THR A 186 10.18 10.07 26.08
N ILE A 187 9.15 10.06 26.93
CA ILE A 187 8.96 11.09 27.97
C ILE A 187 10.10 11.05 29.00
N ILE A 188 10.51 9.85 29.42
CA ILE A 188 11.63 9.69 30.38
C ILE A 188 12.93 10.21 29.79
N LEU A 189 13.21 9.95 28.52
CA LEU A 189 14.46 10.32 27.87
C LEU A 189 14.52 11.80 27.46
N LYS A 190 13.41 12.39 27.02
CA LYS A 190 13.36 13.76 26.47
C LYS A 190 12.69 14.78 27.37
N GLY A 191 12.00 14.35 28.42
CA GLY A 191 11.13 15.19 29.24
C GLY A 191 9.79 15.49 28.54
N ILE A 192 8.89 16.12 29.29
CA ILE A 192 7.60 16.62 28.77
C ILE A 192 7.92 17.93 28.04
N GLN A 193 7.66 17.98 26.77
CA GLN A 193 7.75 19.21 25.94
C GLN A 193 6.45 19.97 25.96
#